data_4842310347ce35fc28624492c6a36ad9
#
_entry.id   4842310347ce35fc28624492c6a36ad9
#
_cell.length_a   1.000
_cell.length_b   1.000
_cell.length_c   1.000
_cell.angle_alpha   90.00
_cell.angle_beta   90.00
_cell.angle_gamma   90.00
#
_symmetry.space_group_name_H-M   'P 1'
#
loop_
_entity.id
_entity.type
_entity.pdbx_description
1 polymer ?
#
loop_
_entity_poly.entity_id
_entity_poly.type
_entity_poly.pdbx_seq_one_letter_code
_entity_poly.pdbx_strand_id
1 'polypeptide(L)'
;MSDTTELRLGDLGERGIQETVLRPRYHGTEGFGDDSAFLAEVKTPAELVATTDSCPTPLVNLLAEPDLYHAGWLLATINLSDLAAAGAEPLGLVVNYTLPKTTTVREFERLLDGVDACCAAHGTKVAGGDI
;
A
#
# COMPACT_ATOMS: atom_id res chain seq x y z
N MET A 1 -29.33 4.15 20.07
CA MET A 1 -28.53 3.38 19.09
C MET A 1 -27.84 4.41 18.22
N SER A 2 -26.56 4.67 18.48
CA SER A 2 -25.77 5.62 17.67
C SER A 2 -25.59 5.01 16.29
N ASP A 3 -26.18 5.67 15.31
CA ASP A 3 -25.91 5.43 13.89
C ASP A 3 -24.43 5.75 13.66
N THR A 4 -23.59 4.73 13.76
CA THR A 4 -22.18 4.85 13.40
C THR A 4 -22.13 4.85 11.88
N THR A 5 -22.43 6.00 11.28
CA THR A 5 -22.18 6.23 9.86
C THR A 5 -20.71 5.95 9.65
N GLU A 6 -20.40 4.88 8.93
CA GLU A 6 -19.03 4.43 8.68
C GLU A 6 -18.27 5.54 7.94
N LEU A 7 -17.18 6.02 8.53
CA LEU A 7 -16.40 7.14 8.02
C LEU A 7 -15.80 6.80 6.65
N ARG A 8 -15.99 7.66 5.67
CA ARG A 8 -15.53 7.47 4.29
C ARG A 8 -14.29 8.29 3.98
N LEU A 9 -13.48 7.83 3.05
CA LEU A 9 -12.30 8.56 2.60
C LEU A 9 -12.65 9.95 2.05
N GLY A 10 -13.80 10.07 1.37
CA GLY A 10 -14.30 11.36 0.88
C GLY A 10 -14.60 12.39 1.98
N ASP A 11 -14.93 11.94 3.20
CA ASP A 11 -15.22 12.82 4.34
C ASP A 11 -13.93 13.38 4.96
N LEU A 12 -12.85 12.60 4.90
CA LEU A 12 -11.53 12.97 5.42
C LEU A 12 -10.74 13.85 4.45
N GLY A 13 -10.85 13.58 3.14
CA GLY A 13 -9.96 14.11 2.13
C GLY A 13 -8.51 13.60 2.30
N GLU A 14 -7.65 13.92 1.34
CA GLU A 14 -6.25 13.47 1.30
C GLU A 14 -5.50 13.73 2.62
N ARG A 15 -5.50 14.97 3.08
CA ARG A 15 -4.80 15.35 4.32
C ARG A 15 -5.31 14.60 5.55
N GLY A 16 -6.65 14.45 5.67
CA GLY A 16 -7.24 13.70 6.76
C GLY A 16 -6.85 12.22 6.73
N ILE A 17 -6.81 11.60 5.56
CA ILE A 17 -6.38 10.21 5.39
C ILE A 17 -4.90 10.05 5.77
N GLN A 18 -4.04 10.95 5.30
CA GLN A 18 -2.63 10.93 5.67
C GLN A 18 -2.42 11.04 7.18
N GLU A 19 -3.10 11.99 7.84
CA GLU A 19 -2.93 12.25 9.27
C GLU A 19 -3.53 11.16 10.17
N THR A 20 -4.69 10.58 9.78
CA THR A 20 -5.45 9.67 10.66
C THR A 20 -5.26 8.19 10.35
N VAL A 21 -4.86 7.83 9.13
CA VAL A 21 -4.71 6.44 8.70
C VAL A 21 -3.25 6.09 8.39
N LEU A 22 -2.62 6.82 7.45
CA LEU A 22 -1.32 6.42 6.93
C LEU A 22 -0.17 6.71 7.89
N ARG A 23 -0.06 7.92 8.42
CA ARG A 23 1.03 8.28 9.35
C ARG A 23 1.02 7.46 10.64
N PRO A 24 -0.12 7.20 11.30
CA PRO A 24 -0.14 6.33 12.47
C PRO A 24 0.30 4.90 12.17
N ARG A 25 -0.01 4.39 10.96
CA ARG A 25 0.33 3.04 10.53
C ARG A 25 1.82 2.89 10.21
N TYR A 26 2.38 3.85 9.51
CA TYR A 26 3.76 3.79 9.01
C TYR A 26 4.72 4.67 9.81
N HIS A 27 4.65 4.57 11.14
CA HIS A 27 5.56 5.27 12.04
C HIS A 27 7.04 5.01 11.70
N GLY A 28 7.81 6.10 11.61
CA GLY A 28 9.26 6.03 11.33
C GLY A 28 9.61 5.83 9.86
N THR A 29 8.62 5.81 8.97
CA THR A 29 8.84 5.99 7.54
C THR A 29 8.58 7.45 7.20
N GLU A 30 9.59 8.15 6.71
CA GLU A 30 9.48 9.56 6.34
C GLU A 30 8.63 9.78 5.07
N GLY A 31 8.18 8.67 4.43
CA GLY A 31 7.55 8.66 3.12
C GLY A 31 6.09 9.08 3.04
N PHE A 32 5.37 9.26 4.18
CA PHE A 32 4.02 9.81 4.19
C PHE A 32 4.02 11.18 4.87
N GLY A 33 3.97 12.24 4.07
CA GLY A 33 3.96 13.63 4.53
C GLY A 33 5.19 14.42 4.12
N ASP A 34 6.03 13.84 3.26
CA ASP A 34 7.09 14.48 2.50
C ASP A 34 6.95 14.10 1.03
N ASP A 35 7.53 14.88 0.12
CA ASP A 35 7.45 14.68 -1.33
C ASP A 35 8.25 13.47 -1.82
N SER A 36 9.03 12.82 -0.94
CA SER A 36 9.88 11.69 -1.28
C SER A 36 10.01 10.68 -0.13
N ALA A 37 10.34 9.43 -0.47
CA ALA A 37 10.58 8.36 0.48
C ALA A 37 12.03 7.86 0.38
N PHE A 38 12.70 7.70 1.54
CA PHE A 38 13.99 7.05 1.61
C PHE A 38 13.80 5.53 1.63
N LEU A 39 14.28 4.84 0.59
CA LEU A 39 14.15 3.38 0.49
C LEU A 39 15.26 2.65 1.21
N ALA A 40 16.51 2.92 0.85
CA ALA A 40 17.68 2.31 1.46
C ALA A 40 18.98 3.02 1.05
N GLU A 41 20.03 2.83 1.83
CA GLU A 41 21.39 3.15 1.41
C GLU A 41 21.94 2.01 0.54
N VAL A 42 22.25 2.30 -0.71
CA VAL A 42 22.82 1.32 -1.64
C VAL A 42 24.34 1.35 -1.53
N LYS A 43 24.94 0.23 -1.10
CA LYS A 43 26.39 0.06 -1.06
C LYS A 43 26.86 -0.50 -2.39
N THR A 44 27.76 0.20 -3.05
CA THR A 44 28.32 -0.17 -4.35
C THR A 44 29.30 -1.35 -4.27
N PRO A 45 29.52 -2.13 -5.36
CA PRO A 45 28.84 -2.01 -6.64
C PRO A 45 27.47 -2.69 -6.61
N ALA A 46 26.41 -1.97 -7.01
CA ALA A 46 25.05 -2.51 -7.13
C ALA A 46 24.28 -1.74 -8.23
N GLU A 47 23.32 -2.41 -8.85
CA GLU A 47 22.39 -1.80 -9.78
C GLU A 47 21.04 -1.65 -9.10
N LEU A 48 20.42 -0.48 -9.25
CA LEU A 48 19.07 -0.22 -8.74
C LEU A 48 18.05 -0.56 -9.82
N VAL A 49 17.10 -1.43 -9.48
CA VAL A 49 15.98 -1.82 -10.34
C VAL A 49 14.69 -1.25 -9.75
N ALA A 50 13.82 -0.74 -10.59
CA ALA A 50 12.48 -0.27 -10.20
C ALA A 50 11.44 -0.83 -11.17
N THR A 51 10.28 -1.18 -10.65
CA THR A 51 9.09 -1.60 -11.40
C THR A 51 7.87 -0.89 -10.88
N THR A 52 6.79 -0.85 -11.66
CA THR A 52 5.51 -0.30 -11.26
C THR A 52 4.38 -0.93 -12.04
N ASP A 53 3.38 -1.44 -11.33
CA ASP A 53 2.18 -2.02 -11.89
C ASP A 53 0.93 -1.53 -11.17
N SER A 54 -0.16 -1.38 -11.95
CA SER A 54 -1.49 -1.11 -11.42
C SER A 54 -2.15 -2.40 -10.95
N CYS A 55 -2.78 -2.39 -9.78
CA CYS A 55 -3.45 -3.58 -9.26
C CYS A 55 -4.76 -3.86 -10.02
N PRO A 56 -4.89 -5.03 -10.67
CA PRO A 56 -6.17 -5.47 -11.22
C PRO A 56 -7.11 -5.95 -10.11
N THR A 57 -8.40 -6.12 -10.43
CA THR A 57 -9.32 -6.76 -9.49
C THR A 57 -8.89 -8.22 -9.23
N PRO A 58 -8.66 -8.61 -7.97
CA PRO A 58 -8.30 -9.99 -7.64
C PRO A 58 -9.40 -10.97 -8.08
N LEU A 59 -9.00 -12.09 -8.67
CA LEU A 59 -9.97 -13.11 -9.12
C LEU A 59 -10.84 -13.62 -7.96
N VAL A 60 -10.27 -13.76 -6.77
CA VAL A 60 -11.00 -14.20 -5.57
C VAL A 60 -12.15 -13.25 -5.24
N ASN A 61 -12.01 -11.94 -5.49
CA ASN A 61 -13.07 -10.96 -5.27
C ASN A 61 -14.21 -11.03 -6.32
N LEU A 62 -14.00 -11.77 -7.42
CA LEU A 62 -15.04 -12.09 -8.40
C LEU A 62 -15.78 -13.39 -8.10
N LEU A 63 -15.20 -14.26 -7.29
CA LEU A 63 -15.72 -15.60 -6.96
C LEU A 63 -16.32 -15.70 -5.56
N ALA A 64 -16.00 -14.74 -4.68
CA ALA A 64 -16.45 -14.69 -3.29
C ALA A 64 -16.86 -13.27 -2.90
N GLU A 65 -17.20 -13.03 -1.64
CA GLU A 65 -17.44 -11.67 -1.15
C GLU A 65 -16.15 -10.84 -1.29
N PRO A 66 -16.24 -9.64 -1.91
CA PRO A 66 -15.09 -8.77 -2.09
C PRO A 66 -14.47 -8.36 -0.75
N ASP A 67 -13.16 -8.56 -0.61
CA ASP A 67 -12.38 -8.04 0.51
C ASP A 67 -11.14 -7.30 -0.06
N LEU A 68 -10.98 -6.04 0.29
CA LEU A 68 -9.85 -5.23 -0.16
C LEU A 68 -8.50 -5.74 0.37
N TYR A 69 -8.49 -6.58 1.40
CA TYR A 69 -7.27 -7.28 1.81
C TYR A 69 -6.62 -8.04 0.64
N HIS A 70 -7.41 -8.74 -0.16
CA HIS A 70 -6.89 -9.46 -1.33
C HIS A 70 -6.35 -8.52 -2.42
N ALA A 71 -6.96 -7.35 -2.57
CA ALA A 71 -6.45 -6.33 -3.49
C ALA A 71 -5.09 -5.79 -3.01
N GLY A 72 -4.96 -5.51 -1.71
CA GLY A 72 -3.70 -5.08 -1.10
C GLY A 72 -2.58 -6.11 -1.24
N TRP A 73 -2.89 -7.37 -0.95
CA TRP A 73 -1.94 -8.48 -1.14
C TRP A 73 -1.49 -8.61 -2.59
N LEU A 74 -2.44 -8.58 -3.53
CA LEU A 74 -2.13 -8.68 -4.96
C LEU A 74 -1.31 -7.49 -5.45
N LEU A 75 -1.63 -6.26 -5.03
CA LEU A 75 -0.89 -5.06 -5.37
C LEU A 75 0.61 -5.19 -5.04
N ALA A 76 0.93 -5.65 -3.84
CA ALA A 76 2.32 -5.89 -3.47
C ALA A 76 2.92 -7.08 -4.25
N THR A 77 2.18 -8.18 -4.39
CA THR A 77 2.67 -9.40 -5.05
C THR A 77 3.09 -9.16 -6.49
N ILE A 78 2.30 -8.46 -7.30
CA ILE A 78 2.62 -8.26 -8.73
C ILE A 78 3.93 -7.49 -8.89
N ASN A 79 4.13 -6.42 -8.11
CA ASN A 79 5.35 -5.63 -8.14
C ASN A 79 6.57 -6.42 -7.62
N LEU A 80 6.41 -7.19 -6.54
CA LEU A 80 7.48 -8.05 -6.03
C LEU A 80 7.83 -9.19 -6.99
N SER A 81 6.84 -9.69 -7.74
CA SER A 81 7.06 -10.70 -8.78
C SER A 81 7.98 -10.21 -9.89
N ASP A 82 7.83 -8.96 -10.31
CA ASP A 82 8.68 -8.35 -11.32
C ASP A 82 10.13 -8.18 -10.84
N LEU A 83 10.30 -7.74 -9.58
CA LEU A 83 11.63 -7.68 -8.96
C LEU A 83 12.27 -9.07 -8.88
N ALA A 84 11.50 -10.08 -8.50
CA ALA A 84 11.98 -11.47 -8.46
C ALA A 84 12.36 -11.97 -9.85
N ALA A 85 11.59 -11.64 -10.89
CA ALA A 85 11.92 -11.99 -12.27
C ALA A 85 13.23 -11.33 -12.75
N ALA A 86 13.53 -10.12 -12.25
CA ALA A 86 14.80 -9.43 -12.49
C ALA A 86 15.96 -9.93 -11.61
N GLY A 87 15.71 -10.84 -10.66
CA GLY A 87 16.71 -11.31 -9.69
C GLY A 87 17.10 -10.25 -8.65
N ALA A 88 16.22 -9.27 -8.41
CA ALA A 88 16.47 -8.17 -7.49
C ALA A 88 15.88 -8.43 -6.10
N GLU A 89 16.55 -7.92 -5.06
CA GLU A 89 16.04 -7.91 -3.70
C GLU A 89 15.17 -6.67 -3.47
N PRO A 90 13.97 -6.80 -2.87
CA PRO A 90 13.10 -5.65 -2.64
C PRO A 90 13.62 -4.77 -1.50
N LEU A 91 13.82 -3.49 -1.78
CA LEU A 91 14.23 -2.48 -0.78
C LEU A 91 13.03 -1.84 -0.08
N GLY A 92 11.91 -1.71 -0.77
CA GLY A 92 10.67 -1.13 -0.27
C GLY A 92 9.68 -0.84 -1.39
N LEU A 93 8.45 -0.55 -1.01
CA LEU A 93 7.38 -0.14 -1.92
C LEU A 93 7.02 1.32 -1.67
N VAL A 94 6.86 2.07 -2.76
CA VAL A 94 6.18 3.38 -2.75
C VAL A 94 4.84 3.18 -3.43
N VAL A 95 3.74 3.43 -2.74
CA VAL A 95 2.40 3.06 -3.20
C VAL A 95 1.54 4.31 -3.41
N ASN A 96 1.00 4.45 -4.62
CA ASN A 96 -0.03 5.45 -4.91
C ASN A 96 -1.42 4.79 -4.83
N TYR A 97 -2.29 5.33 -3.98
CA TYR A 97 -3.64 4.82 -3.78
C TYR A 97 -4.66 5.72 -4.50
N THR A 98 -5.36 5.16 -5.47
CA THR A 98 -6.50 5.84 -6.12
C THR A 98 -7.77 5.04 -5.83
N LEU A 99 -8.60 5.56 -4.94
CA LEU A 99 -9.78 4.88 -4.43
C LEU A 99 -11.04 5.74 -4.60
N PRO A 100 -12.22 5.12 -4.77
CA PRO A 100 -13.48 5.85 -4.74
C PRO A 100 -13.66 6.61 -3.43
N LYS A 101 -14.20 7.83 -3.49
CA LYS A 101 -14.50 8.65 -2.28
C LYS A 101 -15.50 7.98 -1.34
N THR A 102 -16.26 7.01 -1.84
CA THR A 102 -17.22 6.22 -1.09
C THR A 102 -16.59 5.08 -0.29
N THR A 103 -15.30 4.75 -0.55
CA THR A 103 -14.56 3.76 0.22
C THR A 103 -14.52 4.17 1.68
N THR A 104 -14.86 3.26 2.57
CA THR A 104 -14.78 3.51 4.01
C THR A 104 -13.34 3.45 4.51
N VAL A 105 -13.05 4.10 5.62
CA VAL A 105 -11.73 4.00 6.26
C VAL A 105 -11.40 2.55 6.58
N ARG A 106 -12.39 1.78 7.06
CA ARG A 106 -12.22 0.36 7.38
C ARG A 106 -11.84 -0.49 6.16
N GLU A 107 -12.48 -0.26 5.01
CA GLU A 107 -12.13 -0.95 3.77
C GLU A 107 -10.71 -0.60 3.32
N PHE A 108 -10.32 0.67 3.46
CA PHE A 108 -8.95 1.10 3.15
C PHE A 108 -7.92 0.45 4.09
N GLU A 109 -8.19 0.41 5.40
CA GLU A 109 -7.33 -0.31 6.36
C GLU A 109 -7.19 -1.79 6.01
N ARG A 110 -8.26 -2.45 5.53
CA ARG A 110 -8.18 -3.83 5.04
C ARG A 110 -7.25 -3.98 3.82
N LEU A 111 -7.26 -3.02 2.91
CA LEU A 111 -6.31 -2.99 1.79
C LEU A 111 -4.87 -2.85 2.30
N LEU A 112 -4.62 -1.92 3.22
CA LEU A 112 -3.31 -1.71 3.83
C LEU A 112 -2.83 -2.98 4.58
N ASP A 113 -3.73 -3.69 5.28
CA ASP A 113 -3.41 -4.97 5.93
C ASP A 113 -2.89 -6.00 4.92
N GLY A 114 -3.49 -6.06 3.74
CA GLY A 114 -3.06 -6.96 2.67
C GLY A 114 -1.67 -6.59 2.13
N VAL A 115 -1.42 -5.30 1.89
CA VAL A 115 -0.10 -4.80 1.46
C VAL A 115 0.97 -5.14 2.48
N ASP A 116 0.72 -4.80 3.75
CA ASP A 116 1.68 -5.02 4.83
C ASP A 116 1.98 -6.49 5.07
N ALA A 117 0.96 -7.35 5.03
CA ALA A 117 1.13 -8.78 5.19
C ALA A 117 1.98 -9.39 4.06
N CYS A 118 1.76 -8.96 2.81
CA CYS A 118 2.59 -9.38 1.68
C CYS A 118 4.03 -8.86 1.82
N CYS A 119 4.22 -7.60 2.17
CA CYS A 119 5.54 -7.03 2.41
C CYS A 119 6.30 -7.81 3.51
N ALA A 120 5.64 -8.09 4.62
CA ALA A 120 6.24 -8.84 5.73
C ALA A 120 6.63 -10.27 5.31
N ALA A 121 5.79 -10.94 4.51
CA ALA A 121 6.08 -12.28 4.00
C ALA A 121 7.32 -12.32 3.08
N HIS A 122 7.67 -11.22 2.46
CA HIS A 122 8.79 -11.09 1.52
C HIS A 122 9.95 -10.24 2.04
N GLY A 123 9.98 -9.94 3.34
CA GLY A 123 11.09 -9.25 4.00
C GLY A 123 11.28 -7.79 3.56
N THR A 124 10.20 -7.14 3.12
CA THR A 124 10.20 -5.75 2.68
C THR A 124 9.18 -4.91 3.44
N LYS A 125 9.00 -3.66 3.06
CA LYS A 125 8.09 -2.71 3.73
C LYS A 125 7.52 -1.69 2.76
N VAL A 126 6.43 -1.06 3.16
CA VAL A 126 5.99 0.20 2.55
C VAL A 126 6.89 1.32 3.07
N ALA A 127 7.53 2.05 2.17
CA ALA A 127 8.46 3.14 2.47
C ALA A 127 7.81 4.52 2.36
N GLY A 128 6.69 4.61 1.64
CA GLY A 128 5.94 5.84 1.44
C GLY A 128 4.90 5.70 0.35
N GLY A 129 4.37 6.82 -0.10
CA GLY A 129 3.38 6.86 -1.16
C GLY A 129 2.46 8.06 -1.08
N ASP A 130 1.35 7.98 -1.82
CA ASP A 130 0.37 9.05 -1.95
C ASP A 130 -1.06 8.49 -2.04
N ILE A 131 -2.09 9.38 -1.92
CA ILE A 131 -3.51 9.02 -2.00
C ILE A 131 -4.37 10.17 -2.54
#